data_e2bae55b70fb1997ce069434f368d01f
#
_entry.id   e2bae55b70fb1997ce069434f368d01f
#
_cell.length_a   1.000
_cell.length_b   1.000
_cell.length_c   1.000
_cell.angle_alpha   90.00
_cell.angle_beta   90.00
_cell.angle_gamma   90.00
#
_symmetry.space_group_name_H-M   'P 1'
#
loop_
_entity.id
_entity.type
_entity.pdbx_description
1 polymer ?
#
loop_
_entity_poly.entity_id
_entity_poly.type
_entity_poly.pdbx_seq_one_letter_code
_entity_poly.pdbx_strand_id
1 'polypeptide(L)'
;MAKKKSEGINFFQKYLTIWVFICMVVGVIIGKLLPAIPNALGNLEISGISIPIAILIWIMIYPMMLKVDFQSIKQVGKNPKGLFITWITNWLIKPFTMYGIATLFLFIVFKGFIAPELATQYLAGAVLLGAAPCIAMVFVWSTLTKGNPAYTVVQVATNDLIILIAFVPIVKFLLGVSNVSVPYGTLFFSVILFVVIPLVGGVFTRIVVVKNKGIEYFETTFVHKFDNATTVGLLLTLVLIFASQTEVILSNPLHIVLIAVPLTVQTVLIFFIAYSASKIFGMSHDIAAPAGMIGASNFFELAVAVAIALFGTTSPAALATTVGVLTEVPVMLALVKVANSTRGWFKK
;
A
#
# COMPACT_ATOMS: atom_id res chain seq x y z
N MET A 1 23.08 27.81 -10.78
CA MET A 1 21.67 27.49 -10.48
C MET A 1 21.16 26.52 -11.54
N ALA A 2 21.32 25.23 -11.36
CA ALA A 2 20.76 24.23 -12.27
C ALA A 2 19.24 24.17 -12.07
N LYS A 3 18.46 24.40 -13.13
CA LYS A 3 17.01 24.19 -13.15
C LYS A 3 16.73 22.76 -12.73
N LYS A 4 16.23 22.55 -11.50
CA LYS A 4 15.63 21.28 -11.07
C LYS A 4 14.50 20.98 -12.07
N LYS A 5 14.74 20.05 -13.00
CA LYS A 5 13.69 19.48 -13.85
C LYS A 5 12.61 18.98 -12.90
N SER A 6 11.41 19.53 -12.95
CA SER A 6 10.27 18.94 -12.27
C SER A 6 10.14 17.51 -12.82
N GLU A 7 10.41 16.53 -11.97
CA GLU A 7 10.16 15.13 -12.31
C GLU A 7 8.66 15.01 -12.58
N GLY A 8 8.30 15.05 -13.86
CA GLY A 8 6.95 14.73 -14.31
C GLY A 8 6.67 13.28 -13.95
N ILE A 9 5.42 12.96 -13.68
CA ILE A 9 4.96 11.58 -13.46
C ILE A 9 5.54 10.74 -14.59
N ASN A 10 6.26 9.65 -14.25
CA ASN A 10 6.76 8.71 -15.23
C ASN A 10 5.57 8.14 -16.02
N PHE A 11 5.76 7.84 -17.32
CA PHE A 11 4.73 7.29 -18.20
C PHE A 11 3.98 6.11 -17.56
N PHE A 12 4.69 5.21 -16.89
CA PHE A 12 4.08 4.09 -16.16
C PHE A 12 3.16 4.53 -15.03
N GLN A 13 3.60 5.48 -14.19
CA GLN A 13 2.81 6.01 -13.08
C GLN A 13 1.56 6.75 -13.57
N LYS A 14 1.66 7.45 -14.70
CA LYS A 14 0.52 8.16 -15.31
C LYS A 14 -0.59 7.22 -15.76
N TYR A 15 -0.24 6.04 -16.27
CA TYR A 15 -1.16 5.04 -16.79
C TYR A 15 -1.22 3.77 -15.93
N LEU A 16 -0.81 3.86 -14.67
CA LEU A 16 -0.71 2.71 -13.77
C LEU A 16 -2.03 1.93 -13.69
N THR A 17 -3.17 2.59 -13.59
CA THR A 17 -4.50 1.95 -13.60
C THR A 17 -4.72 1.09 -14.85
N ILE A 18 -4.32 1.60 -16.03
CA ILE A 18 -4.44 0.85 -17.28
C ILE A 18 -3.53 -0.37 -17.26
N TRP A 19 -2.29 -0.20 -16.79
CA TRP A 19 -1.34 -1.30 -16.67
C TRP A 19 -1.82 -2.39 -15.72
N VAL A 20 -2.38 -2.00 -14.56
CA VAL A 20 -2.94 -2.95 -13.60
C VAL A 20 -4.12 -3.70 -14.19
N PHE A 21 -5.01 -3.02 -14.93
CA PHE A 21 -6.11 -3.65 -15.63
C PHE A 21 -5.62 -4.64 -16.72
N ILE A 22 -4.61 -4.25 -17.50
CA ILE A 22 -3.98 -5.15 -18.50
C ILE A 22 -3.39 -6.38 -17.79
N CYS A 23 -2.68 -6.19 -16.67
CA CYS A 23 -2.13 -7.29 -15.88
C CYS A 23 -3.22 -8.24 -15.36
N MET A 24 -4.37 -7.72 -14.97
CA MET A 24 -5.52 -8.53 -14.58
C MET A 24 -6.00 -9.39 -15.74
N VAL A 25 -6.24 -8.78 -16.91
CA VAL A 25 -6.72 -9.51 -18.10
C VAL A 25 -5.69 -10.56 -18.53
N VAL A 26 -4.41 -10.18 -18.61
CA VAL A 26 -3.32 -11.10 -19.01
C VAL A 26 -3.18 -12.23 -17.98
N GLY A 27 -3.21 -11.92 -16.69
CA GLY A 27 -3.15 -12.91 -15.61
C GLY A 27 -4.27 -13.92 -15.70
N VAL A 28 -5.52 -13.46 -15.85
CA VAL A 28 -6.70 -14.33 -16.00
C VAL A 28 -6.59 -15.20 -17.25
N ILE A 29 -6.12 -14.65 -18.38
CA ILE A 29 -5.89 -15.43 -19.60
C ILE A 29 -4.84 -16.52 -19.35
N ILE A 30 -3.71 -16.19 -18.72
CA ILE A 30 -2.65 -17.15 -18.38
C ILE A 30 -3.19 -18.24 -17.45
N GLY A 31 -3.89 -17.87 -16.39
CA GLY A 31 -4.44 -18.83 -15.44
C GLY A 31 -5.47 -19.76 -16.05
N LYS A 32 -6.25 -19.30 -17.05
CA LYS A 32 -7.23 -20.10 -17.77
C LYS A 32 -6.60 -21.02 -18.82
N LEU A 33 -5.64 -20.51 -19.60
CA LEU A 33 -5.05 -21.26 -20.73
C LEU A 33 -3.86 -22.13 -20.29
N LEU A 34 -3.12 -21.72 -19.26
CA LEU A 34 -1.89 -22.35 -18.80
C LEU A 34 -1.93 -22.54 -17.26
N PRO A 35 -2.91 -23.26 -16.71
CA PRO A 35 -3.06 -23.40 -15.25
C PRO A 35 -1.86 -24.09 -14.59
N ALA A 36 -1.05 -24.79 -15.37
CA ALA A 36 0.19 -25.39 -14.87
C ALA A 36 1.20 -24.34 -14.37
N ILE A 37 1.18 -23.10 -14.89
CA ILE A 37 2.11 -22.04 -14.46
C ILE A 37 1.80 -21.58 -13.03
N PRO A 38 0.60 -21.05 -12.70
CA PRO A 38 0.30 -20.64 -11.33
C PRO A 38 0.38 -21.81 -10.34
N ASN A 39 -0.01 -23.03 -10.74
CA ASN A 39 0.09 -24.22 -9.90
C ASN A 39 1.55 -24.58 -9.59
N ALA A 40 2.45 -24.56 -10.59
CA ALA A 40 3.86 -24.83 -10.39
C ALA A 40 4.52 -23.78 -9.46
N LEU A 41 4.14 -22.52 -9.62
CA LEU A 41 4.64 -21.43 -8.77
C LEU A 41 4.06 -21.50 -7.34
N GLY A 42 2.79 -21.94 -7.19
CA GLY A 42 2.17 -22.20 -5.90
C GLY A 42 2.83 -23.38 -5.16
N ASN A 43 3.29 -24.39 -5.87
CA ASN A 43 3.98 -25.55 -5.27
C ASN A 43 5.39 -25.22 -4.76
N LEU A 44 5.99 -24.09 -5.17
CA LEU A 44 7.26 -23.60 -4.66
C LEU A 44 7.04 -22.76 -3.37
N GLU A 45 6.48 -23.40 -2.36
CA GLU A 45 6.17 -22.76 -1.07
C GLU A 45 7.08 -23.31 0.05
N ILE A 46 7.51 -22.39 0.92
CA ILE A 46 8.16 -22.71 2.19
C ILE A 46 7.34 -22.08 3.32
N SER A 47 6.82 -22.89 4.21
CA SER A 47 6.00 -22.43 5.35
C SER A 47 4.79 -21.57 4.93
N GLY A 48 4.12 -21.94 3.83
CA GLY A 48 2.96 -21.21 3.29
C GLY A 48 3.30 -19.95 2.49
N ILE A 49 4.57 -19.67 2.26
CA ILE A 49 5.03 -18.50 1.49
C ILE A 49 5.52 -18.96 0.12
N SER A 50 4.88 -18.50 -0.94
CA SER A 50 5.34 -18.73 -2.32
C SER A 50 6.65 -17.98 -2.57
N ILE A 51 7.73 -18.73 -2.82
CA ILE A 51 9.08 -18.17 -3.06
C ILE A 51 9.10 -17.22 -4.26
N PRO A 52 8.50 -17.54 -5.43
CA PRO A 52 8.50 -16.64 -6.57
C PRO A 52 7.82 -15.29 -6.25
N ILE A 53 6.68 -15.33 -5.56
CA ILE A 53 5.96 -14.12 -5.17
C ILE A 53 6.77 -13.33 -4.13
N ALA A 54 7.37 -14.01 -3.16
CA ALA A 54 8.23 -13.36 -2.17
C ALA A 54 9.42 -12.62 -2.82
N ILE A 55 10.06 -13.22 -3.82
CA ILE A 55 11.16 -12.58 -4.57
C ILE A 55 10.64 -11.32 -5.30
N LEU A 56 9.50 -11.40 -5.96
CA LEU A 56 8.92 -10.25 -6.66
C LEU A 56 8.54 -9.13 -5.69
N ILE A 57 7.95 -9.46 -4.54
CA ILE A 57 7.65 -8.51 -3.48
C ILE A 57 8.93 -7.85 -2.96
N TRP A 58 10.02 -8.60 -2.78
CA TRP A 58 11.30 -8.03 -2.39
C TRP A 58 11.88 -7.09 -3.44
N ILE A 59 11.77 -7.43 -4.73
CA ILE A 59 12.16 -6.54 -5.83
C ILE A 59 11.39 -5.22 -5.79
N MET A 60 10.13 -5.25 -5.31
CA MET A 60 9.31 -4.05 -5.14
C MET A 60 9.66 -3.26 -3.87
N ILE A 61 9.75 -3.94 -2.73
CA ILE A 61 9.88 -3.30 -1.42
C ILE A 61 11.31 -2.77 -1.20
N TYR A 62 12.33 -3.53 -1.59
CA TYR A 62 13.72 -3.15 -1.33
C TYR A 62 14.11 -1.76 -1.87
N PRO A 63 13.78 -1.37 -3.12
CA PRO A 63 14.05 -0.01 -3.60
C PRO A 63 13.32 1.08 -2.83
N MET A 64 12.15 0.78 -2.27
CA MET A 64 11.41 1.70 -1.42
C MET A 64 12.14 1.92 -0.10
N MET A 65 12.66 0.84 0.51
CA MET A 65 13.41 0.88 1.76
C MET A 65 14.76 1.61 1.62
N LEU A 66 15.35 1.66 0.42
CA LEU A 66 16.52 2.51 0.14
C LEU A 66 16.23 4.00 0.36
N LYS A 67 14.99 4.45 0.10
CA LYS A 67 14.59 5.85 0.21
C LYS A 67 14.32 6.28 1.66
N VAL A 68 14.23 5.34 2.60
CA VAL A 68 13.96 5.64 4.00
C VAL A 68 15.16 6.38 4.62
N ASP A 69 14.90 7.55 5.18
CA ASP A 69 15.90 8.40 5.83
C ASP A 69 15.57 8.63 7.29
N PHE A 70 16.15 7.81 8.16
CA PHE A 70 15.97 7.95 9.60
C PHE A 70 16.63 9.21 10.20
N GLN A 71 17.59 9.84 9.50
CA GLN A 71 18.18 11.09 9.98
C GLN A 71 17.15 12.24 9.91
N SER A 72 16.23 12.19 8.96
CA SER A 72 15.15 13.15 8.82
C SER A 72 14.19 13.14 10.01
N ILE A 73 14.09 12.02 10.75
CA ILE A 73 13.27 11.91 11.97
C ILE A 73 13.71 12.92 13.05
N LYS A 74 15.00 13.28 13.08
CA LYS A 74 15.50 14.33 13.99
C LYS A 74 14.86 15.69 13.73
N GLN A 75 14.25 15.90 12.56
CA GLN A 75 13.55 17.14 12.19
C GLN A 75 12.09 17.17 12.69
N VAL A 76 11.57 16.06 13.25
CA VAL A 76 10.22 15.93 13.82
C VAL A 76 9.88 17.05 14.80
N GLY A 77 10.86 17.48 15.59
CA GLY A 77 10.68 18.53 16.60
C GLY A 77 10.25 19.89 16.07
N LYS A 78 10.38 20.15 14.76
CA LYS A 78 10.06 21.47 14.18
C LYS A 78 8.57 21.66 13.86
N ASN A 79 7.81 20.59 13.63
CA ASN A 79 6.36 20.70 13.36
C ASN A 79 5.61 19.39 13.73
N PRO A 80 5.51 19.06 15.03
CA PRO A 80 4.99 17.78 15.50
C PRO A 80 3.49 17.61 15.23
N LYS A 81 2.71 18.71 15.13
CA LYS A 81 1.25 18.64 14.97
C LYS A 81 0.82 17.88 13.71
N GLY A 82 1.44 18.16 12.56
CA GLY A 82 1.13 17.47 11.30
C GLY A 82 1.45 15.98 11.37
N LEU A 83 2.52 15.60 12.07
CA LEU A 83 2.90 14.20 12.27
C LEU A 83 1.87 13.47 13.12
N PHE A 84 1.45 14.06 14.23
CA PHE A 84 0.43 13.46 15.11
C PHE A 84 -0.90 13.26 14.39
N ILE A 85 -1.36 14.22 13.59
CA ILE A 85 -2.60 14.08 12.79
C ILE A 85 -2.50 12.85 11.89
N THR A 86 -1.39 12.69 11.18
CA THR A 86 -1.20 11.56 10.27
C THR A 86 -1.05 10.23 11.02
N TRP A 87 -0.33 10.20 12.15
CA TRP A 87 -0.19 8.98 12.95
C TRP A 87 -1.52 8.52 13.55
N ILE A 88 -2.30 9.44 14.12
CA ILE A 88 -3.64 9.12 14.64
C ILE A 88 -4.53 8.62 13.51
N THR A 89 -4.50 9.29 12.37
CA THR A 89 -5.30 8.86 11.21
C THR A 89 -4.90 7.48 10.73
N ASN A 90 -3.60 7.20 10.58
CA ASN A 90 -3.10 5.96 10.01
C ASN A 90 -3.25 4.76 10.96
N TRP A 91 -3.09 4.97 12.26
CA TRP A 91 -2.94 3.86 13.20
C TRP A 91 -4.12 3.68 14.15
N LEU A 92 -4.90 4.74 14.40
CA LEU A 92 -6.10 4.68 15.24
C LEU A 92 -7.41 4.80 14.45
N ILE A 93 -7.45 5.56 13.36
CA ILE A 93 -8.72 5.78 12.63
C ILE A 93 -8.84 4.83 11.45
N LYS A 94 -7.83 4.77 10.58
CA LYS A 94 -7.86 4.04 9.33
C LYS A 94 -8.15 2.54 9.45
N PRO A 95 -7.48 1.76 10.31
CA PRO A 95 -7.74 0.32 10.41
C PRO A 95 -9.18 0.03 10.88
N PHE A 96 -9.67 0.78 11.85
CA PHE A 96 -11.01 0.58 12.42
C PHE A 96 -12.11 1.04 11.48
N THR A 97 -11.92 2.15 10.76
CA THR A 97 -12.86 2.58 9.72
C THR A 97 -12.87 1.63 8.53
N MET A 98 -11.73 1.07 8.12
CA MET A 98 -11.68 0.03 7.10
C MET A 98 -12.49 -1.19 7.53
N TYR A 99 -12.28 -1.68 8.74
CA TYR A 99 -13.05 -2.79 9.31
C TYR A 99 -14.55 -2.48 9.31
N GLY A 100 -14.96 -1.32 9.84
CA GLY A 100 -16.36 -0.93 9.94
C GLY A 100 -17.04 -0.77 8.57
N ILE A 101 -16.40 -0.09 7.63
CA ILE A 101 -16.92 0.11 6.27
C ILE A 101 -16.99 -1.21 5.51
N ALA A 102 -15.92 -2.02 5.55
CA ALA A 102 -15.93 -3.32 4.90
C ALA A 102 -17.01 -4.24 5.49
N THR A 103 -17.18 -4.27 6.81
CA THR A 103 -18.24 -5.03 7.47
C THR A 103 -19.62 -4.53 7.04
N LEU A 104 -19.86 -3.23 7.03
CA LEU A 104 -21.12 -2.64 6.59
C LEU A 104 -21.48 -3.08 5.17
N PHE A 105 -20.54 -2.93 4.23
CA PHE A 105 -20.81 -3.26 2.83
C PHE A 105 -20.91 -4.77 2.60
N LEU A 106 -19.97 -5.56 3.09
CA LEU A 106 -19.89 -7.00 2.78
C LEU A 106 -20.98 -7.82 3.47
N PHE A 107 -21.35 -7.48 4.72
CA PHE A 107 -22.29 -8.28 5.50
C PHE A 107 -23.71 -7.71 5.58
N ILE A 108 -23.89 -6.39 5.28
CA ILE A 108 -25.21 -5.75 5.35
C ILE A 108 -25.69 -5.37 3.94
N VAL A 109 -24.93 -4.49 3.25
CA VAL A 109 -25.37 -3.95 1.95
C VAL A 109 -25.34 -5.03 0.86
N PHE A 110 -24.28 -5.82 0.80
CA PHE A 110 -24.07 -6.85 -0.23
C PHE A 110 -24.40 -8.27 0.22
N LYS A 111 -25.10 -8.42 1.35
CA LYS A 111 -25.47 -9.73 1.92
C LYS A 111 -26.16 -10.68 0.93
N GLY A 112 -26.93 -10.13 -0.01
CA GLY A 112 -27.62 -10.94 -1.03
C GLY A 112 -26.75 -11.35 -2.22
N PHE A 113 -25.53 -10.81 -2.33
CA PHE A 113 -24.64 -11.04 -3.49
C PHE A 113 -23.38 -11.81 -3.12
N ILE A 114 -23.00 -11.83 -1.85
CA ILE A 114 -21.75 -12.44 -1.37
C ILE A 114 -22.07 -13.48 -0.28
N ALA A 115 -21.60 -14.70 -0.47
CA ALA A 115 -21.72 -15.75 0.56
C ALA A 115 -20.95 -15.33 1.84
N PRO A 116 -21.44 -15.65 3.05
CA PRO A 116 -20.83 -15.21 4.31
C PRO A 116 -19.35 -15.61 4.44
N GLU A 117 -18.99 -16.80 3.95
CA GLU A 117 -17.61 -17.31 3.98
C GLU A 117 -16.67 -16.46 3.13
N LEU A 118 -17.13 -16.06 1.92
CA LEU A 118 -16.38 -15.17 1.04
C LEU A 118 -16.32 -13.75 1.62
N ALA A 119 -17.42 -13.25 2.18
CA ALA A 119 -17.45 -11.94 2.84
C ALA A 119 -16.42 -11.85 3.97
N THR A 120 -16.27 -12.91 4.77
CA THR A 120 -15.28 -13.00 5.85
C THR A 120 -13.85 -12.94 5.31
N GLN A 121 -13.57 -13.63 4.21
CA GLN A 121 -12.24 -13.57 3.59
C GLN A 121 -11.96 -12.23 2.92
N TYR A 122 -12.94 -11.62 2.26
CA TYR A 122 -12.80 -10.27 1.69
C TYR A 122 -12.59 -9.22 2.79
N LEU A 123 -13.29 -9.36 3.92
CA LEU A 123 -13.06 -8.52 5.09
C LEU A 123 -11.62 -8.66 5.61
N ALA A 124 -11.11 -9.89 5.68
CA ALA A 124 -9.73 -10.12 6.09
C ALA A 124 -8.73 -9.40 5.16
N GLY A 125 -8.90 -9.48 3.85
CA GLY A 125 -8.08 -8.75 2.88
C GLY A 125 -8.20 -7.23 3.02
N ALA A 126 -9.41 -6.71 3.21
CA ALA A 126 -9.63 -5.28 3.44
C ALA A 126 -8.95 -4.79 4.73
N VAL A 127 -9.03 -5.57 5.82
CA VAL A 127 -8.34 -5.26 7.08
C VAL A 127 -6.83 -5.20 6.90
N LEU A 128 -6.25 -6.17 6.18
CA LEU A 128 -4.81 -6.16 5.88
C LEU A 128 -4.39 -4.90 5.10
N LEU A 129 -5.19 -4.47 4.12
CA LEU A 129 -4.96 -3.22 3.39
C LEU A 129 -5.04 -1.99 4.30
N GLY A 130 -6.08 -1.90 5.13
CA GLY A 130 -6.31 -0.75 6.00
C GLY A 130 -5.34 -0.65 7.17
N ALA A 131 -4.64 -1.74 7.51
CA ALA A 131 -3.76 -1.82 8.68
C ALA A 131 -2.39 -1.15 8.48
N ALA A 132 -1.98 -0.86 7.24
CA ALA A 132 -0.69 -0.24 6.98
C ALA A 132 -0.79 0.91 5.95
N PRO A 133 -0.18 2.07 6.24
CA PRO A 133 -0.08 3.17 5.28
C PRO A 133 0.97 2.87 4.21
N CYS A 134 0.77 3.39 2.99
CA CYS A 134 1.70 3.23 1.87
C CYS A 134 3.03 3.93 2.13
N ILE A 135 4.10 3.38 1.57
CA ILE A 135 5.47 3.89 1.68
C ILE A 135 5.92 4.53 0.35
N ALA A 136 5.62 3.90 -0.79
CA ALA A 136 6.23 4.25 -2.07
C ALA A 136 5.49 5.33 -2.85
N MET A 137 4.20 5.08 -3.10
CA MET A 137 3.39 5.99 -3.92
C MET A 137 3.13 7.32 -3.23
N VAL A 138 3.34 7.40 -1.92
CA VAL A 138 3.16 8.63 -1.13
C VAL A 138 4.01 9.79 -1.64
N PHE A 139 5.23 9.52 -2.08
CA PHE A 139 6.10 10.56 -2.64
C PHE A 139 5.53 11.13 -3.95
N VAL A 140 4.94 10.28 -4.78
CA VAL A 140 4.26 10.69 -6.02
C VAL A 140 3.05 11.55 -5.67
N TRP A 141 2.18 11.09 -4.78
CA TRP A 141 0.99 11.81 -4.34
C TRP A 141 1.33 13.16 -3.70
N SER A 142 2.36 13.20 -2.84
CA SER A 142 2.85 14.42 -2.22
C SER A 142 3.36 15.41 -3.27
N THR A 143 4.15 14.96 -4.23
CA THR A 143 4.66 15.82 -5.32
C THR A 143 3.52 16.38 -6.16
N LEU A 144 2.53 15.56 -6.53
CA LEU A 144 1.38 15.97 -7.33
C LEU A 144 0.49 16.99 -6.61
N THR A 145 0.41 16.93 -5.30
CA THR A 145 -0.33 17.90 -4.47
C THR A 145 0.52 19.09 -4.03
N LYS A 146 1.76 19.21 -4.55
CA LYS A 146 2.72 20.25 -4.16
C LYS A 146 3.00 20.24 -2.65
N GLY A 147 3.07 19.06 -2.07
CA GLY A 147 3.34 18.83 -0.67
C GLY A 147 4.81 19.10 -0.31
N ASN A 148 5.06 19.24 0.98
CA ASN A 148 6.39 19.44 1.53
C ASN A 148 7.19 18.12 1.50
N PRO A 149 8.28 18.02 0.71
CA PRO A 149 9.04 16.75 0.61
C PRO A 149 9.67 16.32 1.94
N ALA A 150 10.18 17.27 2.74
CA ALA A 150 10.78 16.95 4.02
C ALA A 150 9.76 16.35 4.99
N TYR A 151 8.55 16.91 5.05
CA TYR A 151 7.45 16.35 5.82
C TYR A 151 7.10 14.93 5.35
N THR A 152 7.00 14.71 4.05
CA THR A 152 6.67 13.40 3.47
C THR A 152 7.71 12.35 3.84
N VAL A 153 9.00 12.67 3.73
CA VAL A 153 10.11 11.76 4.12
C VAL A 153 10.02 11.38 5.59
N VAL A 154 9.78 12.36 6.47
CA VAL A 154 9.65 12.09 7.92
C VAL A 154 8.44 11.21 8.21
N GLN A 155 7.30 11.46 7.56
CA GLN A 155 6.09 10.64 7.73
C GLN A 155 6.33 9.20 7.29
N VAL A 156 6.95 8.98 6.14
CA VAL A 156 7.27 7.63 5.67
C VAL A 156 8.19 6.93 6.68
N ALA A 157 9.32 7.54 7.03
CA ALA A 157 10.28 6.95 7.94
C ALA A 157 9.69 6.62 9.33
N THR A 158 8.79 7.46 9.85
CA THR A 158 8.12 7.20 11.13
C THR A 158 7.04 6.13 11.00
N ASN A 159 6.27 6.09 9.91
CA ASN A 159 5.31 5.03 9.66
C ASN A 159 5.99 3.66 9.52
N ASP A 160 7.18 3.59 8.90
CA ASP A 160 7.96 2.36 8.79
C ASP A 160 8.39 1.81 10.16
N LEU A 161 8.70 2.69 11.11
CA LEU A 161 8.98 2.26 12.49
C LEU A 161 7.71 1.82 13.24
N ILE A 162 6.61 2.54 13.06
CA ILE A 162 5.34 2.21 13.73
C ILE A 162 4.78 0.90 13.19
N ILE A 163 4.92 0.58 11.89
CA ILE A 163 4.44 -0.67 11.30
C ILE A 163 5.05 -1.90 11.99
N LEU A 164 6.31 -1.83 12.41
CA LEU A 164 7.00 -2.93 13.09
C LEU A 164 6.34 -3.30 14.43
N ILE A 165 5.68 -2.35 15.07
CA ILE A 165 5.08 -2.52 16.41
C ILE A 165 3.57 -2.65 16.31
N ALA A 166 2.91 -1.83 15.48
CA ALA A 166 1.46 -1.66 15.48
C ALA A 166 0.72 -2.61 14.52
N PHE A 167 1.33 -3.00 13.39
CA PHE A 167 0.65 -3.79 12.36
C PHE A 167 0.12 -5.13 12.89
N VAL A 168 0.99 -5.92 13.53
CA VAL A 168 0.61 -7.26 14.03
C VAL A 168 -0.50 -7.20 15.08
N PRO A 169 -0.43 -6.36 16.14
CA PRO A 169 -1.51 -6.23 17.11
C PRO A 169 -2.83 -5.77 16.50
N ILE A 170 -2.80 -4.77 15.61
CA ILE A 170 -4.01 -4.22 14.97
C ILE A 170 -4.67 -5.29 14.11
N VAL A 171 -3.92 -5.95 13.22
CA VAL A 171 -4.45 -7.01 12.35
C VAL A 171 -5.01 -8.16 13.18
N LYS A 172 -4.27 -8.63 14.18
CA LYS A 172 -4.71 -9.72 15.05
C LYS A 172 -6.00 -9.38 15.81
N PHE A 173 -6.10 -8.15 16.32
CA PHE A 173 -7.30 -7.69 17.01
C PHE A 173 -8.50 -7.66 16.06
N LEU A 174 -8.38 -7.00 14.90
CA LEU A 174 -9.49 -6.83 13.97
C LEU A 174 -9.95 -8.14 13.33
N LEU A 175 -9.01 -9.01 12.95
CA LEU A 175 -9.35 -10.33 12.43
C LEU A 175 -9.92 -11.24 13.50
N GLY A 176 -9.44 -11.13 14.75
CA GLY A 176 -10.01 -11.85 15.91
C GLY A 176 -11.46 -11.48 16.17
N VAL A 177 -11.82 -10.21 16.06
CA VAL A 177 -13.23 -9.74 16.15
C VAL A 177 -14.11 -10.36 15.07
N SER A 178 -13.55 -10.64 13.89
CA SER A 178 -14.24 -11.29 12.76
C SER A 178 -14.24 -12.82 12.84
N ASN A 179 -13.81 -13.41 13.95
CA ASN A 179 -13.61 -14.87 14.11
C ASN A 179 -12.63 -15.49 13.07
N VAL A 180 -11.76 -14.68 12.48
CA VAL A 180 -10.70 -15.17 11.60
C VAL A 180 -9.50 -15.54 12.45
N SER A 181 -9.24 -16.85 12.56
CA SER A 181 -8.07 -17.33 13.29
C SER A 181 -6.79 -17.05 12.49
N VAL A 182 -5.93 -16.22 13.06
CA VAL A 182 -4.64 -15.89 12.46
C VAL A 182 -3.51 -16.19 13.42
N PRO A 183 -2.56 -17.07 13.04
CA PRO A 183 -1.41 -17.39 13.87
C PRO A 183 -0.50 -16.17 14.07
N TYR A 184 -0.20 -15.84 15.32
CA TYR A 184 0.76 -14.75 15.64
C TYR A 184 2.12 -14.95 14.96
N GLY A 185 2.59 -16.21 14.96
CA GLY A 185 3.88 -16.55 14.36
C GLY A 185 3.94 -16.19 12.88
N THR A 186 2.91 -16.51 12.11
CA THR A 186 2.86 -16.20 10.66
C THR A 186 2.81 -14.70 10.41
N LEU A 187 1.97 -13.95 11.16
CA LEU A 187 1.93 -12.49 11.05
C LEU A 187 3.28 -11.85 11.38
N PHE A 188 3.87 -12.25 12.50
CA PHE A 188 5.15 -11.70 12.94
C PHE A 188 6.28 -12.05 11.96
N PHE A 189 6.32 -13.29 11.49
CA PHE A 189 7.29 -13.75 10.50
C PHE A 189 7.12 -13.00 9.17
N SER A 190 5.89 -12.75 8.72
CA SER A 190 5.63 -11.96 7.51
C SER A 190 6.16 -10.52 7.63
N VAL A 191 5.97 -9.88 8.78
CA VAL A 191 6.54 -8.53 9.01
C VAL A 191 8.07 -8.58 9.00
N ILE A 192 8.67 -9.58 9.63
CA ILE A 192 10.15 -9.74 9.57
C ILE A 192 10.60 -9.90 8.14
N LEU A 193 9.97 -10.81 7.40
CA LEU A 193 10.39 -11.16 6.04
C LEU A 193 10.18 -10.02 5.04
N PHE A 194 9.03 -9.36 5.10
CA PHE A 194 8.65 -8.38 4.08
C PHE A 194 8.87 -6.91 4.49
N VAL A 195 9.16 -6.64 5.76
CA VAL A 195 9.43 -5.27 6.22
C VAL A 195 10.81 -5.15 6.85
N VAL A 196 11.10 -5.94 7.91
CA VAL A 196 12.35 -5.78 8.66
C VAL A 196 13.58 -6.07 7.81
N ILE A 197 13.60 -7.20 7.12
CA ILE A 197 14.77 -7.60 6.31
C ILE A 197 15.03 -6.63 5.16
N PRO A 198 14.04 -6.26 4.31
CA PRO A 198 14.23 -5.23 3.29
C PRO A 198 14.64 -3.86 3.86
N LEU A 199 14.06 -3.46 5.00
CA LEU A 199 14.40 -2.20 5.66
C LEU A 199 15.86 -2.16 6.13
N VAL A 200 16.29 -3.20 6.85
CA VAL A 200 17.68 -3.31 7.31
C VAL A 200 18.64 -3.35 6.12
N GLY A 201 18.31 -4.14 5.09
CA GLY A 201 19.11 -4.20 3.87
C GLY A 201 19.17 -2.85 3.13
N GLY A 202 18.04 -2.15 3.01
CA GLY A 202 17.95 -0.83 2.38
C GLY A 202 18.77 0.22 3.13
N VAL A 203 18.60 0.30 4.47
CA VAL A 203 19.36 1.23 5.33
C VAL A 203 20.85 0.94 5.28
N PHE A 204 21.24 -0.33 5.40
CA PHE A 204 22.65 -0.73 5.29
C PHE A 204 23.25 -0.32 3.95
N THR A 205 22.55 -0.61 2.84
CA THR A 205 22.99 -0.22 1.50
C THR A 205 23.10 1.31 1.38
N ARG A 206 22.11 2.06 1.88
CA ARG A 206 22.16 3.54 1.90
C ARG A 206 23.43 4.03 2.63
N ILE A 207 23.69 3.52 3.83
CA ILE A 207 24.88 3.91 4.62
C ILE A 207 26.17 3.64 3.84
N VAL A 208 26.31 2.44 3.28
CA VAL A 208 27.51 2.04 2.54
C VAL A 208 27.72 2.88 1.29
N VAL A 209 26.67 3.07 0.48
CA VAL A 209 26.78 3.83 -0.78
C VAL A 209 27.01 5.31 -0.51
N VAL A 210 26.32 5.91 0.46
CA VAL A 210 26.49 7.31 0.81
C VAL A 210 27.91 7.55 1.39
N LYS A 211 28.42 6.65 2.22
CA LYS A 211 29.78 6.74 2.75
C LYS A 211 30.84 6.68 1.64
N ASN A 212 30.64 5.84 0.63
CA ASN A 212 31.66 5.58 -0.40
C ASN A 212 31.56 6.54 -1.60
N LYS A 213 30.36 6.96 -1.96
CA LYS A 213 30.10 7.74 -3.21
C LYS A 213 29.36 9.05 -2.99
N GLY A 214 28.98 9.36 -1.77
CA GLY A 214 28.24 10.56 -1.39
C GLY A 214 26.74 10.47 -1.59
N ILE A 215 26.03 11.40 -0.93
CA ILE A 215 24.57 11.46 -0.95
C ILE A 215 24.01 11.82 -2.32
N GLU A 216 24.67 12.71 -3.04
CA GLU A 216 24.25 13.14 -4.38
C GLU A 216 24.21 11.97 -5.36
N TYR A 217 25.29 11.15 -5.41
CA TYR A 217 25.31 9.93 -6.22
C TYR A 217 24.22 8.94 -5.82
N PHE A 218 23.98 8.80 -4.51
CA PHE A 218 22.95 7.90 -4.01
C PHE A 218 21.56 8.32 -4.51
N GLU A 219 21.20 9.59 -4.35
CA GLU A 219 19.86 10.11 -4.69
C GLU A 219 19.63 10.27 -6.19
N THR A 220 20.65 10.71 -6.95
CA THR A 220 20.49 11.01 -8.38
C THR A 220 20.79 9.84 -9.31
N THR A 221 21.59 8.85 -8.87
CA THR A 221 22.06 7.80 -9.74
C THR A 221 21.73 6.40 -9.21
N PHE A 222 22.05 6.12 -7.94
CA PHE A 222 21.93 4.78 -7.40
C PHE A 222 20.47 4.33 -7.25
N VAL A 223 19.64 5.15 -6.60
CA VAL A 223 18.22 4.84 -6.37
C VAL A 223 17.45 4.69 -7.69
N HIS A 224 17.74 5.54 -8.67
CA HIS A 224 17.06 5.51 -9.98
C HIS A 224 17.31 4.24 -10.80
N LYS A 225 18.37 3.48 -10.50
CA LYS A 225 18.61 2.17 -11.15
C LYS A 225 17.50 1.15 -10.84
N PHE A 226 16.80 1.34 -9.73
CA PHE A 226 15.74 0.42 -9.27
C PHE A 226 14.34 0.83 -9.66
N ASP A 227 14.13 2.02 -10.24
CA ASP A 227 12.78 2.51 -10.58
C ASP A 227 12.04 1.56 -11.54
N ASN A 228 12.76 1.05 -12.57
CA ASN A 228 12.19 0.07 -13.49
C ASN A 228 11.97 -1.29 -12.83
N ALA A 229 12.86 -1.72 -11.94
CA ALA A 229 12.75 -3.00 -11.24
C ALA A 229 11.50 -3.04 -10.35
N THR A 230 11.22 -1.95 -9.63
CA THR A 230 10.00 -1.81 -8.82
C THR A 230 8.74 -1.92 -9.69
N THR A 231 8.71 -1.23 -10.82
CA THR A 231 7.55 -1.25 -11.75
C THR A 231 7.35 -2.64 -12.35
N VAL A 232 8.41 -3.28 -12.83
CA VAL A 232 8.36 -4.64 -13.41
C VAL A 232 7.96 -5.65 -12.34
N GLY A 233 8.54 -5.57 -11.15
CA GLY A 233 8.17 -6.40 -10.00
C GLY A 233 6.68 -6.31 -9.67
N LEU A 234 6.13 -5.09 -9.62
CA LEU A 234 4.70 -4.85 -9.42
C LEU A 234 3.85 -5.53 -10.50
N LEU A 235 4.13 -5.25 -11.77
CA LEU A 235 3.30 -5.78 -12.88
C LEU A 235 3.37 -7.32 -12.92
N LEU A 236 4.54 -7.93 -12.74
CA LEU A 236 4.69 -9.38 -12.69
C LEU A 236 3.96 -9.99 -11.49
N THR A 237 4.06 -9.37 -10.31
CA THR A 237 3.33 -9.82 -9.11
C THR A 237 1.82 -9.81 -9.38
N LEU A 238 1.30 -8.74 -9.96
CA LEU A 238 -0.12 -8.64 -10.30
C LEU A 238 -0.55 -9.71 -11.31
N VAL A 239 0.23 -9.92 -12.39
CA VAL A 239 -0.07 -11.00 -13.36
C VAL A 239 -0.13 -12.36 -12.67
N LEU A 240 0.84 -12.68 -11.82
CA LEU A 240 0.87 -13.98 -11.12
C LEU A 240 -0.29 -14.14 -10.14
N ILE A 241 -0.63 -13.11 -9.38
CA ILE A 241 -1.76 -13.15 -8.43
C ILE A 241 -3.07 -13.31 -9.20
N PHE A 242 -3.31 -12.54 -10.26
CA PHE A 242 -4.51 -12.67 -11.06
C PHE A 242 -4.58 -14.02 -11.79
N ALA A 243 -3.45 -14.59 -12.23
CA ALA A 243 -3.41 -15.93 -12.77
C ALA A 243 -3.79 -17.00 -11.73
N SER A 244 -3.29 -16.85 -10.50
CA SER A 244 -3.63 -17.76 -9.39
C SER A 244 -5.08 -17.62 -8.92
N GLN A 245 -5.70 -16.45 -9.11
CA GLN A 245 -7.08 -16.14 -8.71
C GLN A 245 -8.11 -16.34 -9.85
N THR A 246 -7.70 -16.89 -10.99
CA THR A 246 -8.53 -16.98 -12.19
C THR A 246 -9.88 -17.63 -11.94
N GLU A 247 -9.93 -18.75 -11.19
CA GLU A 247 -11.18 -19.43 -10.88
C GLU A 247 -12.13 -18.57 -10.05
N VAL A 248 -11.63 -17.89 -9.03
CA VAL A 248 -12.43 -17.01 -8.17
C VAL A 248 -12.96 -15.81 -8.96
N ILE A 249 -12.12 -15.21 -9.81
CA ILE A 249 -12.49 -14.07 -10.65
C ILE A 249 -13.55 -14.43 -11.69
N LEU A 250 -13.37 -15.56 -12.39
CA LEU A 250 -14.33 -15.98 -13.43
C LEU A 250 -15.64 -16.47 -12.85
N SER A 251 -15.61 -17.11 -11.67
CA SER A 251 -16.81 -17.57 -10.98
C SER A 251 -17.61 -16.42 -10.37
N ASN A 252 -16.94 -15.34 -9.99
CA ASN A 252 -17.54 -14.21 -9.27
C ASN A 252 -17.05 -12.84 -9.79
N PRO A 253 -17.23 -12.49 -11.07
CA PRO A 253 -16.68 -11.25 -11.62
C PRO A 253 -17.27 -9.99 -10.97
N LEU A 254 -18.52 -10.07 -10.50
CA LEU A 254 -19.18 -8.99 -9.77
C LEU A 254 -18.49 -8.69 -8.44
N HIS A 255 -17.88 -9.67 -7.80
CA HIS A 255 -17.24 -9.50 -6.49
C HIS A 255 -16.06 -8.51 -6.54
N ILE A 256 -15.37 -8.38 -7.67
CA ILE A 256 -14.31 -7.36 -7.85
C ILE A 256 -14.90 -5.97 -7.62
N VAL A 257 -16.06 -5.68 -8.22
CA VAL A 257 -16.75 -4.39 -8.07
C VAL A 257 -17.25 -4.23 -6.63
N LEU A 258 -17.85 -5.28 -6.06
CA LEU A 258 -18.38 -5.23 -4.69
C LEU A 258 -17.28 -5.00 -3.66
N ILE A 259 -16.08 -5.57 -3.84
CA ILE A 259 -14.91 -5.33 -2.99
C ILE A 259 -14.37 -3.90 -3.21
N ALA A 260 -14.37 -3.43 -4.45
CA ALA A 260 -13.87 -2.10 -4.80
C ALA A 260 -14.63 -0.96 -4.11
N VAL A 261 -15.94 -1.12 -3.91
CA VAL A 261 -16.80 -0.08 -3.31
C VAL A 261 -16.37 0.29 -1.89
N PRO A 262 -16.32 -0.63 -0.90
CA PRO A 262 -15.91 -0.28 0.47
C PRO A 262 -14.47 0.25 0.53
N LEU A 263 -13.55 -0.28 -0.30
CA LEU A 263 -12.17 0.22 -0.37
C LEU A 263 -12.12 1.68 -0.87
N THR A 264 -12.90 1.99 -1.89
CA THR A 264 -13.02 3.36 -2.42
C THR A 264 -13.60 4.32 -1.38
N VAL A 265 -14.70 3.93 -0.74
CA VAL A 265 -15.36 4.75 0.29
C VAL A 265 -14.40 5.04 1.44
N GLN A 266 -13.67 4.02 1.89
CA GLN A 266 -12.69 4.16 2.96
C GLN A 266 -11.53 5.09 2.57
N THR A 267 -10.95 4.92 1.38
CA THR A 267 -9.87 5.78 0.87
C THR A 267 -10.29 7.25 0.85
N VAL A 268 -11.48 7.54 0.32
CA VAL A 268 -12.05 8.90 0.29
C VAL A 268 -12.29 9.45 1.69
N LEU A 269 -12.89 8.64 2.57
CA LEU A 269 -13.17 9.04 3.95
C LEU A 269 -11.89 9.42 4.70
N ILE A 270 -10.86 8.59 4.64
CA ILE A 270 -9.61 8.84 5.36
C ILE A 270 -8.88 10.05 4.82
N PHE A 271 -8.89 10.26 3.49
CA PHE A 271 -8.36 11.49 2.93
C PHE A 271 -9.01 12.72 3.58
N PHE A 272 -10.34 12.77 3.59
CA PHE A 272 -11.05 13.93 4.15
C PHE A 272 -10.85 14.08 5.65
N ILE A 273 -10.74 12.99 6.41
CA ILE A 273 -10.46 13.06 7.85
C ILE A 273 -9.09 13.72 8.09
N ALA A 274 -8.03 13.22 7.49
CA ALA A 274 -6.69 13.77 7.68
C ALA A 274 -6.54 15.19 7.12
N TYR A 275 -7.10 15.44 5.93
CA TYR A 275 -7.05 16.73 5.25
C TYR A 275 -7.81 17.81 6.01
N SER A 276 -9.04 17.51 6.47
CA SER A 276 -9.87 18.42 7.25
C SER A 276 -9.30 18.65 8.65
N ALA A 277 -8.82 17.59 9.31
CA ALA A 277 -8.13 17.73 10.60
C ALA A 277 -6.92 18.66 10.48
N SER A 278 -6.08 18.46 9.45
CA SER A 278 -4.92 19.33 9.21
C SER A 278 -5.33 20.80 9.01
N LYS A 279 -6.45 21.06 8.32
CA LYS A 279 -7.00 22.41 8.15
C LYS A 279 -7.49 22.99 9.48
N ILE A 280 -8.25 22.23 10.27
CA ILE A 280 -8.80 22.65 11.57
C ILE A 280 -7.65 23.02 12.53
N PHE A 281 -6.58 22.25 12.55
CA PHE A 281 -5.39 22.51 13.37
C PHE A 281 -4.43 23.56 12.79
N GLY A 282 -4.86 24.27 11.73
CA GLY A 282 -4.13 25.42 11.17
C GLY A 282 -2.87 25.06 10.38
N MET A 283 -2.78 23.84 9.86
CA MET A 283 -1.66 23.43 9.00
C MET A 283 -1.75 24.10 7.63
N SER A 284 -0.60 24.37 7.02
CA SER A 284 -0.53 24.83 5.63
C SER A 284 -0.92 23.73 4.66
N HIS A 285 -1.31 24.09 3.43
CA HIS A 285 -1.71 23.12 2.41
C HIS A 285 -0.60 22.12 2.06
N ASP A 286 0.65 22.55 2.06
CA ASP A 286 1.82 21.68 1.75
C ASP A 286 2.08 20.61 2.82
N ILE A 287 1.47 20.74 4.01
CA ILE A 287 1.43 19.69 5.06
C ILE A 287 0.11 18.92 4.99
N ALA A 288 -1.03 19.63 4.85
CA ALA A 288 -2.35 19.01 4.89
C ALA A 288 -2.61 18.07 3.71
N ALA A 289 -2.18 18.45 2.49
CA ALA A 289 -2.38 17.61 1.33
C ALA A 289 -1.59 16.29 1.41
N PRO A 290 -0.28 16.29 1.71
CA PRO A 290 0.43 15.03 1.99
C PRO A 290 -0.19 14.24 3.14
N ALA A 291 -0.62 14.86 4.23
CA ALA A 291 -1.26 14.15 5.34
C ALA A 291 -2.51 13.39 4.89
N GLY A 292 -3.38 14.04 4.09
CA GLY A 292 -4.55 13.39 3.48
C GLY A 292 -4.17 12.25 2.55
N MET A 293 -3.18 12.45 1.68
CA MET A 293 -2.74 11.44 0.71
C MET A 293 -2.07 10.24 1.38
N ILE A 294 -1.22 10.48 2.39
CA ILE A 294 -0.58 9.41 3.18
C ILE A 294 -1.63 8.60 3.95
N GLY A 295 -2.61 9.28 4.54
CA GLY A 295 -3.71 8.60 5.22
C GLY A 295 -4.52 7.71 4.30
N ALA A 296 -4.86 8.20 3.12
CA ALA A 296 -5.71 7.50 2.14
C ALA A 296 -5.03 6.31 1.48
N SER A 297 -3.73 6.37 1.24
CA SER A 297 -2.98 5.34 0.51
C SER A 297 -2.64 4.13 1.40
N ASN A 298 -2.68 2.92 0.82
CA ASN A 298 -2.45 1.66 1.51
C ASN A 298 -1.12 1.02 1.11
N PHE A 299 -0.50 0.29 2.04
CA PHE A 299 0.69 -0.51 1.74
C PHE A 299 0.27 -1.88 1.20
N PHE A 300 -0.20 -1.90 -0.05
CA PHE A 300 -0.77 -3.09 -0.65
C PHE A 300 0.25 -4.22 -0.80
N GLU A 301 1.53 -3.92 -1.02
CA GLU A 301 2.58 -4.92 -1.16
C GLU A 301 2.71 -5.79 0.10
N LEU A 302 2.68 -5.16 1.27
CA LEU A 302 2.67 -5.87 2.54
C LEU A 302 1.35 -6.62 2.73
N ALA A 303 0.22 -5.97 2.43
CA ALA A 303 -1.10 -6.58 2.58
C ALA A 303 -1.25 -7.85 1.73
N VAL A 304 -0.82 -7.81 0.47
CA VAL A 304 -0.80 -8.96 -0.43
C VAL A 304 0.13 -10.06 0.09
N ALA A 305 1.36 -9.70 0.50
CA ALA A 305 2.33 -10.65 1.04
C ALA A 305 1.79 -11.40 2.26
N VAL A 306 1.19 -10.65 3.18
CA VAL A 306 0.61 -11.20 4.41
C VAL A 306 -0.65 -12.03 4.11
N ALA A 307 -1.52 -11.56 3.18
CA ALA A 307 -2.70 -12.31 2.77
C ALA A 307 -2.32 -13.67 2.17
N ILE A 308 -1.31 -13.71 1.31
CA ILE A 308 -0.80 -14.95 0.72
C ILE A 308 -0.20 -15.85 1.79
N ALA A 309 0.61 -15.33 2.68
CA ALA A 309 1.24 -16.10 3.76
C ALA A 309 0.23 -16.69 4.76
N LEU A 310 -0.90 -16.01 5.00
CA LEU A 310 -1.93 -16.46 5.92
C LEU A 310 -2.97 -17.38 5.30
N PHE A 311 -3.35 -17.08 4.06
CA PHE A 311 -4.55 -17.68 3.44
C PHE A 311 -4.25 -18.40 2.12
N GLY A 312 -3.02 -18.29 1.60
CA GLY A 312 -2.60 -18.87 0.33
C GLY A 312 -2.81 -17.94 -0.86
N THR A 313 -2.13 -18.27 -1.96
CA THR A 313 -2.13 -17.46 -3.21
C THR A 313 -3.49 -17.41 -3.91
N THR A 314 -4.31 -18.46 -3.76
CA THR A 314 -5.64 -18.59 -4.36
C THR A 314 -6.77 -18.08 -3.47
N SER A 315 -6.45 -17.53 -2.29
CA SER A 315 -7.46 -17.13 -1.32
C SER A 315 -8.25 -15.87 -1.76
N PRO A 316 -9.55 -15.79 -1.46
CA PRO A 316 -10.32 -14.57 -1.66
C PRO A 316 -9.80 -13.37 -0.88
N ALA A 317 -9.09 -13.58 0.24
CA ALA A 317 -8.43 -12.51 0.98
C ALA A 317 -7.29 -11.89 0.15
N ALA A 318 -6.47 -12.69 -0.53
CA ALA A 318 -5.44 -12.18 -1.45
C ALA A 318 -6.06 -11.44 -2.65
N LEU A 319 -7.19 -11.90 -3.18
CA LEU A 319 -7.93 -11.17 -4.22
C LEU A 319 -8.36 -9.79 -3.71
N ALA A 320 -8.94 -9.69 -2.52
CA ALA A 320 -9.40 -8.42 -1.99
C ALA A 320 -8.24 -7.40 -1.82
N THR A 321 -7.05 -7.86 -1.40
CA THR A 321 -5.88 -6.98 -1.33
C THR A 321 -5.44 -6.50 -2.72
N THR A 322 -5.56 -7.34 -3.74
CA THR A 322 -5.18 -7.00 -5.11
C THR A 322 -6.18 -6.04 -5.77
N VAL A 323 -7.48 -6.19 -5.48
CA VAL A 323 -8.52 -5.22 -5.90
C VAL A 323 -8.25 -3.83 -5.33
N GLY A 324 -7.62 -3.73 -4.15
CA GLY A 324 -7.16 -2.47 -3.58
C GLY A 324 -6.30 -1.67 -4.55
N VAL A 325 -5.38 -2.30 -5.26
CA VAL A 325 -4.50 -1.63 -6.24
C VAL A 325 -5.28 -1.06 -7.42
N LEU A 326 -6.29 -1.81 -7.91
CA LEU A 326 -7.15 -1.37 -9.02
C LEU A 326 -7.91 -0.09 -8.68
N THR A 327 -8.37 0.02 -7.44
CA THR A 327 -9.20 1.14 -6.98
C THR A 327 -8.37 2.33 -6.50
N GLU A 328 -7.24 2.06 -5.86
CA GLU A 328 -6.44 3.11 -5.21
C GLU A 328 -5.97 4.18 -6.19
N VAL A 329 -5.35 3.79 -7.30
CA VAL A 329 -4.74 4.75 -8.22
C VAL A 329 -5.74 5.76 -8.82
N PRO A 330 -6.88 5.34 -9.40
CA PRO A 330 -7.86 6.28 -9.94
C PRO A 330 -8.47 7.18 -8.86
N VAL A 331 -8.74 6.63 -7.67
CA VAL A 331 -9.28 7.39 -6.54
C VAL A 331 -8.25 8.41 -6.05
N MET A 332 -7.00 8.02 -5.88
CA MET A 332 -5.94 8.93 -5.44
C MET A 332 -5.70 10.06 -6.44
N LEU A 333 -5.75 9.80 -7.75
CA LEU A 333 -5.67 10.85 -8.78
C LEU A 333 -6.85 11.84 -8.70
N ALA A 334 -8.05 11.36 -8.39
CA ALA A 334 -9.20 12.23 -8.14
C ALA A 334 -8.98 13.08 -6.88
N LEU A 335 -8.48 12.49 -5.80
CA LEU A 335 -8.16 13.19 -4.55
C LEU A 335 -7.02 14.22 -4.73
N VAL A 336 -6.03 13.95 -5.58
CA VAL A 336 -5.02 14.96 -5.98
C VAL A 336 -5.68 16.17 -6.61
N LYS A 337 -6.67 15.98 -7.50
CA LYS A 337 -7.42 17.10 -8.10
C LYS A 337 -8.18 17.88 -7.01
N VAL A 338 -8.83 17.19 -6.08
CA VAL A 338 -9.53 17.80 -4.94
C VAL A 338 -8.56 18.63 -4.09
N ALA A 339 -7.44 18.06 -3.67
CA ALA A 339 -6.43 18.77 -2.90
C ALA A 339 -5.93 20.04 -3.59
N ASN A 340 -5.63 19.95 -4.90
CA ASN A 340 -5.13 21.09 -5.66
C ASN A 340 -6.20 22.17 -5.88
N SER A 341 -7.47 21.81 -6.09
CA SER A 341 -8.58 22.76 -6.26
C SER A 341 -8.95 23.48 -4.97
N THR A 342 -8.73 22.84 -3.83
CA THR A 342 -9.04 23.37 -2.50
C THR A 342 -7.85 24.04 -1.80
N ARG A 343 -6.75 24.25 -2.50
CA ARG A 343 -5.57 24.92 -1.96
C ARG A 343 -5.85 26.27 -1.34
N GLY A 344 -6.77 27.03 -1.93
CA GLY A 344 -7.21 28.34 -1.40
C GLY A 344 -7.93 28.30 -0.05
N TRP A 345 -8.32 27.11 0.42
CA TRP A 345 -8.95 26.93 1.75
C TRP A 345 -7.96 27.03 2.91
N PHE A 346 -6.66 26.94 2.62
CA PHE A 346 -5.60 27.00 3.61
C PHE A 346 -4.96 28.38 3.63
N LYS A 347 -4.68 28.87 4.84
CA LYS A 347 -3.94 30.13 5.01
C LYS A 347 -2.54 29.96 4.39
N LYS A 348 -2.09 31.02 3.72
CA LYS A 348 -0.74 31.08 3.17
C LYS A 348 0.28 31.13 4.29
#